data_53475f5317dbd2ec9b2a954a8f52d89c
#
_entry.id   53475f5317dbd2ec9b2a954a8f52d89c
#
_cell.length_a   1.000
_cell.length_b   1.000
_cell.length_c   1.000
_cell.angle_alpha   90.00
_cell.angle_beta   90.00
_cell.angle_gamma   90.00
#
_symmetry.space_group_name_H-M   'P 1'
#
loop_
_entity.id
_entity.type
_entity.pdbx_description
1 polymer ?
#
loop_
_entity_poly.entity_id
_entity_poly.type
_entity_poly.pdbx_seq_one_letter_code
_entity_poly.pdbx_strand_id
1 'polypeptide(L)'
;LFRMRTGLRMTHIPYKGGGQALQDLLGGQLQLLVTAPPTVEGHLKSGTLRALALSAAARLPGLPDVPTMAEMGIADLVVASWYGLFAPAGLPAEVLRTLNRAANEILAQPETRNRLLAMGTEPTGGSPEQLAQTLRQDDVRWASVVAANGLRTE
;
A
#
# COMPACT_ATOMS: atom_id res chain seq x y z
N LEU A 1 11.92 -3.78 5.04
CA LEU A 1 11.67 -2.73 6.04
C LEU A 1 11.20 -3.33 7.37
N PHE A 2 10.14 -4.16 7.41
CA PHE A 2 9.60 -4.76 8.64
C PHE A 2 10.69 -5.48 9.47
N ARG A 3 11.47 -6.38 8.85
CA ARG A 3 12.61 -7.07 9.50
C ARG A 3 13.64 -6.09 10.09
N MET A 4 13.94 -5.02 9.37
CA MET A 4 14.91 -4.00 9.82
C MET A 4 14.42 -3.26 11.08
N ARG A 5 13.12 -2.98 11.16
CA ARG A 5 12.54 -2.24 12.27
C ARG A 5 12.26 -3.11 13.50
N THR A 6 11.97 -4.39 13.30
CA THR A 6 11.62 -5.30 14.39
C THR A 6 12.77 -6.17 14.87
N GLY A 7 13.85 -6.31 14.08
CA GLY A 7 14.94 -7.26 14.37
C GLY A 7 14.54 -8.73 14.24
N LEU A 8 13.32 -9.03 13.82
CA LEU A 8 12.84 -10.41 13.70
C LEU A 8 13.58 -11.17 12.59
N ARG A 9 13.97 -12.40 12.90
CA ARG A 9 14.53 -13.32 11.90
C ARG A 9 13.39 -13.95 11.12
N MET A 10 13.25 -13.55 9.87
CA MET A 10 12.22 -14.04 8.95
C MET A 10 12.85 -14.32 7.59
N THR A 11 12.48 -15.43 6.98
CA THR A 11 12.85 -15.73 5.60
C THR A 11 11.83 -15.11 4.67
N HIS A 12 12.28 -14.27 3.75
CA HIS A 12 11.41 -13.72 2.70
C HIS A 12 11.29 -14.73 1.57
N ILE A 13 10.06 -15.08 1.22
CA ILE A 13 9.72 -15.93 0.08
C ILE A 13 9.10 -15.02 -0.99
N PRO A 14 9.79 -14.83 -2.14
CA PRO A 14 9.27 -13.97 -3.20
C PRO A 14 8.16 -14.66 -3.98
N TYR A 15 7.13 -13.91 -4.37
CA TYR A 15 6.02 -14.35 -5.21
C TYR A 15 5.79 -13.35 -6.35
N LYS A 16 5.34 -13.84 -7.50
CA LYS A 16 4.98 -12.98 -8.65
C LYS A 16 3.68 -12.20 -8.45
N GLY A 17 2.94 -12.50 -7.37
CA GLY A 17 1.69 -11.81 -7.04
C GLY A 17 1.07 -12.30 -5.74
N GLY A 18 0.23 -11.46 -5.12
CA GLY A 18 -0.38 -11.72 -3.82
C GLY A 18 -1.27 -12.96 -3.76
N GLY A 19 -1.87 -13.36 -4.89
CA GLY A 19 -2.76 -14.53 -4.94
C GLY A 19 -2.05 -15.85 -4.61
N GLN A 20 -0.86 -16.08 -5.17
CA GLN A 20 -0.07 -17.29 -4.88
C GLN A 20 0.39 -17.31 -3.42
N ALA A 21 0.91 -16.18 -2.93
CA ALA A 21 1.30 -16.05 -1.53
C ALA A 21 0.13 -16.30 -0.56
N LEU A 22 -1.08 -15.86 -0.91
CA LEU A 22 -2.28 -16.12 -0.13
C LEU A 22 -2.63 -17.61 -0.08
N GLN A 23 -2.56 -18.31 -1.21
CA GLN A 23 -2.81 -19.76 -1.24
C GLN A 23 -1.82 -20.53 -0.34
N ASP A 24 -0.53 -20.16 -0.40
CA ASP A 24 0.49 -20.80 0.42
C ASP A 24 0.35 -20.46 1.92
N LEU A 25 -0.15 -19.27 2.24
CA LEU A 25 -0.52 -18.92 3.62
C LEU A 25 -1.69 -19.78 4.12
N LEU A 26 -2.75 -19.92 3.31
CA LEU A 26 -3.91 -20.74 3.64
C LEU A 26 -3.56 -22.22 3.74
N GLY A 27 -2.62 -22.68 2.90
CA GLY A 27 -2.07 -24.04 2.93
C GLY A 27 -1.04 -24.29 4.03
N GLY A 28 -0.72 -23.27 4.87
CA GLY A 28 0.24 -23.41 5.98
C GLY A 28 1.71 -23.43 5.58
N GLN A 29 2.02 -23.19 4.29
CA GLN A 29 3.41 -23.08 3.82
C GLN A 29 4.08 -21.76 4.26
N LEU A 30 3.27 -20.72 4.44
CA LEU A 30 3.68 -19.44 5.02
C LEU A 30 3.04 -19.22 6.39
N GLN A 31 3.75 -18.54 7.28
CA GLN A 31 3.27 -18.16 8.60
C GLN A 31 2.78 -16.73 8.67
N LEU A 32 3.21 -15.90 7.73
CA LEU A 32 2.88 -14.47 7.69
C LEU A 32 2.82 -13.98 6.24
N LEU A 33 1.88 -13.10 5.97
CA LEU A 33 1.75 -12.40 4.70
C LEU A 33 1.57 -10.90 4.97
N VAL A 34 2.32 -10.07 4.23
CA VAL A 34 2.09 -8.64 4.17
C VAL A 34 1.42 -8.33 2.83
N THR A 35 0.20 -7.84 2.88
CA THR A 35 -0.61 -7.60 1.68
C THR A 35 -1.63 -6.49 1.90
N ALA A 36 -2.27 -6.02 0.84
CA ALA A 36 -3.36 -5.05 0.93
C ALA A 36 -4.65 -5.71 1.46
N PRO A 37 -5.44 -5.02 2.30
CA PRO A 37 -6.66 -5.57 2.91
C PRO A 37 -7.64 -6.20 1.91
N PRO A 38 -7.91 -5.64 0.73
CA PRO A 38 -8.84 -6.24 -0.22
C PRO A 38 -8.47 -7.65 -0.68
N THR A 39 -7.17 -7.97 -0.69
CA THR A 39 -6.68 -9.29 -1.09
C THR A 39 -7.13 -10.40 -0.14
N VAL A 40 -7.33 -10.07 1.14
CA VAL A 40 -7.61 -11.03 2.22
C VAL A 40 -8.95 -10.80 2.92
N GLU A 41 -9.74 -9.82 2.48
CA GLU A 41 -10.97 -9.39 3.15
C GLU A 41 -11.94 -10.54 3.44
N GLY A 42 -12.20 -11.41 2.46
CA GLY A 42 -13.07 -12.56 2.63
C GLY A 42 -12.60 -13.54 3.71
N HIS A 43 -11.28 -13.73 3.80
CA HIS A 43 -10.65 -14.61 4.79
C HIS A 43 -10.61 -13.99 6.19
N LEU A 44 -10.52 -12.67 6.29
CA LEU A 44 -10.66 -11.96 7.57
C LEU A 44 -12.10 -12.04 8.08
N LYS A 45 -13.10 -11.84 7.21
CA LYS A 45 -14.51 -11.95 7.56
C LYS A 45 -14.92 -13.36 7.97
N SER A 46 -14.37 -14.39 7.32
CA SER A 46 -14.63 -15.80 7.68
C SER A 46 -13.83 -16.28 8.89
N GLY A 47 -12.89 -15.49 9.40
CA GLY A 47 -11.99 -15.88 10.50
C GLY A 47 -10.91 -16.88 10.11
N THR A 48 -10.77 -17.24 8.82
CA THR A 48 -9.71 -18.12 8.32
C THR A 48 -8.33 -17.49 8.46
N LEU A 49 -8.26 -16.17 8.33
CA LEU A 49 -7.06 -15.37 8.59
C LEU A 49 -7.32 -14.34 9.67
N ARG A 50 -6.27 -13.94 10.36
CA ARG A 50 -6.29 -12.87 11.35
C ARG A 50 -5.35 -11.74 10.94
N ALA A 51 -5.87 -10.53 10.86
CA ALA A 51 -5.03 -9.33 10.73
C ALA A 51 -4.33 -9.06 12.08
N LEU A 52 -3.02 -8.86 12.02
CA LEU A 52 -2.20 -8.63 13.22
C LEU A 52 -1.95 -7.14 13.45
N ALA A 53 -1.64 -6.40 12.40
CA ALA A 53 -1.40 -4.96 12.44
C ALA A 53 -1.51 -4.33 11.05
N LEU A 54 -1.71 -3.03 11.03
CA LEU A 54 -1.77 -2.20 9.82
C LEU A 54 -0.50 -1.33 9.73
N SER A 55 0.11 -1.28 8.54
CA SER A 55 1.20 -0.35 8.24
C SER A 55 0.69 1.04 7.81
N ALA A 56 -0.45 1.46 8.33
CA ALA A 56 -1.08 2.74 8.07
C ALA A 56 -0.86 3.72 9.22
N ALA A 57 -1.01 5.02 8.96
CA ALA A 57 -0.90 6.06 9.99
C ALA A 57 -2.05 6.04 11.02
N ALA A 58 -3.21 5.52 10.63
CA ALA A 58 -4.38 5.33 11.48
C ALA A 58 -5.06 3.99 11.16
N ARG A 59 -5.92 3.52 12.05
CA ARG A 59 -6.75 2.34 11.82
C ARG A 59 -7.70 2.57 10.63
N LEU A 60 -7.91 1.51 9.86
CA LEU A 60 -8.85 1.57 8.73
C LEU A 60 -10.29 1.43 9.22
N PRO A 61 -11.25 2.18 8.68
CA PRO A 61 -12.67 2.07 9.04
C PRO A 61 -13.24 0.66 8.87
N GLY A 62 -12.75 -0.09 7.87
CA GLY A 62 -13.14 -1.49 7.65
C GLY A 62 -12.48 -2.50 8.58
N LEU A 63 -11.49 -2.10 9.39
CA LEU A 63 -10.72 -2.94 10.31
C LEU A 63 -10.47 -2.19 11.63
N PRO A 64 -11.52 -1.74 12.35
CA PRO A 64 -11.38 -0.85 13.51
C PRO A 64 -10.66 -1.52 14.70
N ASP A 65 -10.73 -2.83 14.80
CA ASP A 65 -10.11 -3.60 15.88
C ASP A 65 -8.65 -3.96 15.61
N VAL A 66 -8.15 -3.73 14.39
CA VAL A 66 -6.77 -4.05 14.03
C VAL A 66 -5.88 -2.85 14.34
N PRO A 67 -4.90 -3.01 15.24
CA PRO A 67 -4.01 -1.90 15.60
C PRO A 67 -3.07 -1.53 14.44
N THR A 68 -2.57 -0.31 14.47
CA THR A 68 -1.44 0.09 13.60
C THR A 68 -0.11 -0.44 14.16
N MET A 69 0.92 -0.51 13.31
CA MET A 69 2.28 -0.84 13.76
C MET A 69 2.77 0.13 14.83
N ALA A 70 2.44 1.42 14.71
CA ALA A 70 2.80 2.44 15.69
C ALA A 70 2.14 2.19 17.05
N GLU A 71 0.87 1.81 17.09
CA GLU A 71 0.16 1.44 18.34
C GLU A 71 0.77 0.20 19.02
N MET A 72 1.43 -0.66 18.24
CA MET A 72 2.17 -1.83 18.75
C MET A 72 3.63 -1.52 19.12
N GLY A 73 4.04 -0.25 19.12
CA GLY A 73 5.39 0.17 19.46
C GLY A 73 6.42 0.02 18.33
N ILE A 74 6.00 -0.30 17.11
CA ILE A 74 6.87 -0.39 15.94
C ILE A 74 6.81 0.95 15.20
N ALA A 75 7.69 1.86 15.57
CA ALA A 75 7.79 3.19 14.98
C ALA A 75 8.28 3.14 13.51
N ASP A 76 8.00 4.21 12.76
CA ASP A 76 8.48 4.45 11.39
C ASP A 76 8.17 3.34 10.39
N LEU A 77 7.08 2.61 10.61
CA LEU A 77 6.64 1.54 9.72
C LEU A 77 5.26 1.87 9.08
N VAL A 78 5.07 3.12 8.74
CA VAL A 78 3.95 3.54 7.89
C VAL A 78 4.35 3.32 6.44
N VAL A 79 3.72 2.36 5.79
CA VAL A 79 3.92 2.03 4.37
C VAL A 79 2.55 1.98 3.72
N ALA A 80 2.28 2.94 2.86
CA ALA A 80 1.08 2.95 2.03
C ALA A 80 1.44 2.57 0.59
N SER A 81 0.65 1.69 0.00
CA SER A 81 0.65 1.52 -1.46
C SER A 81 -0.20 2.63 -2.05
N TRP A 82 0.29 3.31 -3.05
CA TRP A 82 -0.44 4.35 -3.74
C TRP A 82 -0.49 4.07 -5.25
N TYR A 83 -1.51 4.60 -5.90
CA TYR A 83 -1.71 4.53 -7.34
C TYR A 83 -1.70 5.93 -7.91
N GLY A 84 -1.00 6.13 -9.01
CA GLY A 84 -0.91 7.42 -9.68
C GLY A 84 -1.24 7.31 -11.17
N LEU A 85 -1.82 8.38 -11.72
CA LEU A 85 -2.00 8.52 -13.16
C LEU A 85 -0.76 9.22 -13.73
N PHE A 86 -0.09 8.57 -14.67
CA PHE A 86 1.12 9.08 -15.32
C PHE A 86 0.88 9.33 -16.79
N ALA A 87 1.62 10.27 -17.34
CA ALA A 87 1.63 10.58 -18.76
C ALA A 87 3.08 10.65 -19.30
N PRO A 88 3.30 10.52 -20.62
CA PRO A 88 4.61 10.67 -21.20
C PRO A 88 5.24 12.03 -20.89
N ALA A 89 6.57 12.08 -20.80
CA ALA A 89 7.31 13.32 -20.68
C ALA A 89 7.05 14.23 -21.88
N GLY A 90 6.96 15.55 -21.64
CA GLY A 90 6.69 16.52 -22.68
C GLY A 90 5.21 16.73 -23.00
N LEU A 91 4.29 16.19 -22.18
CA LEU A 91 2.86 16.49 -22.33
C LEU A 91 2.62 18.01 -22.24
N PRO A 92 1.84 18.62 -23.18
CA PRO A 92 1.53 20.04 -23.10
C PRO A 92 0.86 20.40 -21.77
N ALA A 93 1.26 21.52 -21.16
CA ALA A 93 0.79 21.94 -19.85
C ALA A 93 -0.75 22.07 -19.76
N GLU A 94 -1.41 22.48 -20.85
CA GLU A 94 -2.87 22.55 -20.91
C GLU A 94 -3.54 21.19 -20.80
N VAL A 95 -2.98 20.19 -21.48
CA VAL A 95 -3.48 18.82 -21.42
C VAL A 95 -3.29 18.24 -20.01
N LEU A 96 -2.11 18.46 -19.41
CA LEU A 96 -1.85 18.06 -18.02
C LEU A 96 -2.86 18.68 -17.05
N ARG A 97 -3.12 19.98 -17.15
CA ARG A 97 -4.11 20.68 -16.32
C ARG A 97 -5.52 20.09 -16.49
N THR A 98 -5.90 19.83 -17.74
CA THR A 98 -7.22 19.27 -18.05
C THR A 98 -7.38 17.86 -17.47
N LEU A 99 -6.39 16.98 -17.64
CA LEU A 99 -6.40 15.63 -17.10
C LEU A 99 -6.41 15.62 -15.57
N ASN A 100 -5.56 16.45 -14.94
CA ASN A 100 -5.52 16.55 -13.49
C ASN A 100 -6.83 17.04 -12.91
N ARG A 101 -7.44 18.08 -13.51
CA ARG A 101 -8.76 18.56 -13.09
C ARG A 101 -9.80 17.47 -13.21
N ALA A 102 -9.92 16.79 -14.36
CA ALA A 102 -10.88 15.74 -14.59
C ALA A 102 -10.70 14.57 -13.60
N ALA A 103 -9.47 14.16 -13.32
CA ALA A 103 -9.18 13.11 -12.35
C ALA A 103 -9.65 13.51 -10.93
N ASN A 104 -9.35 14.75 -10.50
CA ASN A 104 -9.80 15.23 -9.19
C ASN A 104 -11.33 15.35 -9.10
N GLU A 105 -12.00 15.83 -10.16
CA GLU A 105 -13.47 15.90 -10.24
C GLU A 105 -14.09 14.50 -10.12
N ILE A 106 -13.53 13.48 -10.78
CA ILE A 106 -13.99 12.09 -10.69
C ILE A 106 -13.78 11.55 -9.28
N LEU A 107 -12.62 11.76 -8.68
CA LEU A 107 -12.31 11.30 -7.31
C LEU A 107 -13.18 12.00 -6.25
N ALA A 108 -13.68 13.19 -6.51
CA ALA A 108 -14.58 13.91 -5.62
C ALA A 108 -16.03 13.41 -5.70
N GLN A 109 -16.41 12.66 -6.73
CA GLN A 109 -17.77 12.13 -6.88
C GLN A 109 -18.08 11.12 -5.77
N PRO A 110 -19.23 11.23 -5.09
CA PRO A 110 -19.60 10.34 -4.00
C PRO A 110 -19.56 8.84 -4.38
N GLU A 111 -20.05 8.50 -5.57
CA GLU A 111 -20.08 7.13 -6.05
C GLU A 111 -18.66 6.57 -6.22
N THR A 112 -17.77 7.31 -6.90
CA THR A 112 -16.36 6.93 -7.08
C THR A 112 -15.66 6.79 -5.73
N ARG A 113 -15.86 7.77 -4.85
CA ARG A 113 -15.29 7.79 -3.52
C ARG A 113 -15.71 6.57 -2.71
N ASN A 114 -17.00 6.28 -2.65
CA ASN A 114 -17.54 5.14 -1.91
C ASN A 114 -17.02 3.81 -2.46
N ARG A 115 -16.94 3.69 -3.79
CA ARG A 115 -16.41 2.50 -4.44
C ARG A 115 -14.93 2.27 -4.11
N LEU A 116 -14.10 3.30 -4.16
CA LEU A 116 -12.67 3.21 -3.81
C LEU A 116 -12.48 2.87 -2.33
N LEU A 117 -13.23 3.51 -1.43
CA LEU A 117 -13.20 3.20 0.00
C LEU A 117 -13.61 1.76 0.29
N ALA A 118 -14.65 1.25 -0.40
CA ALA A 118 -15.04 -0.15 -0.29
C ALA A 118 -13.97 -1.13 -0.76
N MET A 119 -13.09 -0.69 -1.67
CA MET A 119 -11.91 -1.45 -2.11
C MET A 119 -10.68 -1.23 -1.21
N GLY A 120 -10.82 -0.54 -0.07
CA GLY A 120 -9.71 -0.24 0.84
C GLY A 120 -8.71 0.79 0.30
N THR A 121 -9.13 1.59 -0.69
CA THR A 121 -8.30 2.63 -1.32
C THR A 121 -8.86 3.99 -0.98
N GLU A 122 -8.06 4.85 -0.34
CA GLU A 122 -8.46 6.22 -0.03
C GLU A 122 -8.27 7.13 -1.25
N PRO A 123 -9.33 7.77 -1.78
CA PRO A 123 -9.24 8.72 -2.89
C PRO A 123 -8.69 10.07 -2.40
N THR A 124 -7.42 10.31 -2.59
CA THR A 124 -6.74 11.53 -2.14
C THR A 124 -6.76 12.64 -3.18
N GLY A 125 -6.65 12.29 -4.47
CA GLY A 125 -6.47 13.29 -5.52
C GLY A 125 -5.16 14.08 -5.36
N GLY A 126 -5.17 15.33 -5.83
CA GLY A 126 -4.05 16.26 -5.64
C GLY A 126 -3.47 16.85 -6.93
N SER A 127 -2.38 17.58 -6.80
CA SER A 127 -1.69 18.20 -7.93
C SER A 127 -0.56 17.30 -8.49
N PRO A 128 -0.11 17.55 -9.74
CA PRO A 128 1.05 16.86 -10.30
C PRO A 128 2.32 17.02 -9.45
N GLU A 129 2.49 18.19 -8.82
CA GLU A 129 3.65 18.48 -7.97
C GLU A 129 3.63 17.66 -6.68
N GLN A 130 2.43 17.46 -6.09
CA GLN A 130 2.25 16.60 -4.92
C GLN A 130 2.58 15.14 -5.25
N LEU A 131 2.11 14.61 -6.39
CA LEU A 131 2.47 13.27 -6.83
C LEU A 131 3.98 13.13 -7.07
N ALA A 132 4.59 14.13 -7.73
CA ALA A 132 6.03 14.15 -7.95
C ALA A 132 6.83 14.21 -6.63
N GLN A 133 6.32 14.89 -5.62
CA GLN A 133 6.94 14.91 -4.29
C GLN A 133 6.84 13.53 -3.61
N THR A 134 5.67 12.90 -3.63
CA THR A 134 5.47 11.54 -3.11
C THR A 134 6.44 10.55 -3.76
N LEU A 135 6.57 10.61 -5.09
CA LEU A 135 7.49 9.75 -5.82
C LEU A 135 8.95 9.94 -5.37
N ARG A 136 9.40 11.19 -5.25
CA ARG A 136 10.77 11.48 -4.77
C ARG A 136 11.02 10.99 -3.35
N GLN A 137 10.04 11.16 -2.46
CA GLN A 137 10.16 10.70 -1.07
C GLN A 137 10.24 9.17 -0.99
N ASP A 138 9.42 8.48 -1.76
CA ASP A 138 9.42 7.03 -1.82
C ASP A 138 10.71 6.50 -2.48
N ASP A 139 11.21 7.13 -3.53
CA ASP A 139 12.46 6.74 -4.17
C ASP A 139 13.63 6.76 -3.17
N VAL A 140 13.80 7.86 -2.44
CA VAL A 140 14.83 7.97 -1.39
C VAL A 140 14.64 6.92 -0.30
N ARG A 141 13.40 6.72 0.16
CA ARG A 141 13.07 5.76 1.20
C ARG A 141 13.40 4.33 0.78
N TRP A 142 12.93 3.94 -0.41
CA TRP A 142 13.11 2.56 -0.88
C TRP A 142 14.54 2.30 -1.36
N ALA A 143 15.25 3.27 -1.93
CA ALA A 143 16.66 3.14 -2.24
C ALA A 143 17.49 2.76 -1.00
N SER A 144 17.20 3.36 0.15
CA SER A 144 17.86 3.02 1.42
C SER A 144 17.58 1.58 1.87
N VAL A 145 16.33 1.11 1.70
CA VAL A 145 15.94 -0.27 2.05
C VAL A 145 16.60 -1.29 1.12
N VAL A 146 16.64 -1.00 -0.18
CA VAL A 146 17.29 -1.84 -1.19
C VAL A 146 18.78 -1.98 -0.89
N ALA A 147 19.47 -0.86 -0.65
CA ALA A 147 20.90 -0.85 -0.34
C ALA A 147 21.21 -1.64 0.95
N ALA A 148 20.45 -1.42 2.02
CA ALA A 148 20.67 -2.07 3.32
C ALA A 148 20.40 -3.59 3.30
N ASN A 149 19.64 -4.11 2.33
CA ASN A 149 19.29 -5.53 2.24
C ASN A 149 19.96 -6.26 1.06
N GLY A 150 20.78 -5.57 0.25
CA GLY A 150 21.42 -6.14 -0.92
C GLY A 150 20.42 -6.67 -1.96
N LEU A 151 19.21 -6.09 -2.01
CA LEU A 151 18.19 -6.51 -2.96
C LEU A 151 18.62 -6.13 -4.38
N ARG A 152 18.51 -7.08 -5.31
CA ARG A 152 18.73 -6.84 -6.74
C ARG A 152 17.40 -7.01 -7.46
N THR A 153 17.11 -6.13 -8.39
CA THR A 153 16.04 -6.33 -9.38
C THR A 153 16.55 -7.33 -10.41
N GLU A 154 15.89 -8.46 -10.55
CA GLU A 154 16.07 -9.37 -11.67
C GLU A 154 15.43 -8.79 -12.93
#